data_c26264559d349c3fdb7b777a3f906854
#
_entry.id   c26264559d349c3fdb7b777a3f906854
#
_cell.length_a   1.000
_cell.length_b   1.000
_cell.length_c   1.000
_cell.angle_alpha   90.00
_cell.angle_beta   90.00
_cell.angle_gamma   90.00
#
_symmetry.space_group_name_H-M   'P 1'
#
loop_
_entity.id
_entity.type
_entity.pdbx_description
1 polymer ?
#
loop_
_entity_poly.entity_id
_entity_poly.type
_entity_poly.pdbx_seq_one_letter_code
_entity_poly.pdbx_strand_id
1 'polypeptide(L)'
;MKKRWTAALLALALAAALLPGTAWAAEAAGPTGSRLTGADLAVYRALKDEVAKIADGARTSTVVSIPDQEDLSWTLSELGAAGDSQSAAMDKLKEKVADTLHIERIYAALVSDCAYELFWRGAEYTYKFSYSVQGDRASVRNLTVTFQVAQAYQGGGDTTVSPDKVAAAKRAAENAQAIVDKYQGRSDYEKLAAYCREICGLVSFDYAATANGVPYGDPWQLVNVFDGDPATNVVCEGYAKAFQYLCDLSEFKGDIVCRTVTGSMNGGDHMWNVVQMEDGKNYLVDVTNCDSGTIGAPDKLFLAGGTREDGGRAYIMPLNPGSMAYAYRDEQKDLYTDGYLELSGSAYVYDPSAAQPEAAGFTDVPSWFETEVAWAVEKKITNGYGGSAAFAPNVQCPHTQILTFLWRAADRPAATAEAPFRVGTSYQEAVNWAYEKGLIDDSFDPDALCTRADAVSYIWRALDEPEASESASFSDVDADVSYAGAVSWAVEKGVTRGYGGSDTFAPDRVCTRGEIAAFLYRAYH
;
A
#
# COMPACT_ATOMS: atom_id res chain seq x y z
N MET A 1 19.76 -47.63 -45.34
CA MET A 1 18.54 -47.00 -44.76
C MET A 1 18.88 -46.53 -43.35
N LYS A 2 19.20 -45.25 -43.19
CA LYS A 2 19.55 -44.62 -41.90
C LYS A 2 18.38 -43.74 -41.47
N LYS A 3 17.70 -44.14 -40.41
CA LYS A 3 16.68 -43.30 -39.73
C LYS A 3 17.39 -42.26 -38.87
N ARG A 4 17.20 -40.98 -39.20
CA ARG A 4 17.59 -39.84 -38.36
C ARG A 4 16.53 -39.61 -37.33
N TRP A 5 16.92 -39.65 -36.05
CA TRP A 5 16.14 -39.18 -34.93
C TRP A 5 16.46 -37.69 -34.75
N THR A 6 15.48 -36.84 -34.93
CA THR A 6 15.54 -35.42 -34.53
C THR A 6 15.07 -35.33 -33.10
N ALA A 7 15.98 -35.03 -32.21
CA ALA A 7 15.66 -34.66 -30.82
C ALA A 7 15.02 -33.27 -30.83
N ALA A 8 13.74 -33.20 -30.46
CA ALA A 8 13.08 -31.96 -30.14
C ALA A 8 13.55 -31.51 -28.73
N LEU A 9 14.36 -30.46 -28.69
CA LEU A 9 14.65 -29.72 -27.48
C LEU A 9 13.38 -28.95 -27.09
N LEU A 10 12.68 -29.44 -26.07
CA LEU A 10 11.67 -28.66 -25.36
C LEU A 10 12.42 -27.58 -24.55
N ALA A 11 12.43 -26.37 -25.07
CA ALA A 11 12.77 -25.20 -24.26
C ALA A 11 11.62 -24.97 -23.25
N LEU A 12 11.85 -25.38 -22.00
CA LEU A 12 11.06 -24.88 -20.89
C LEU A 12 11.37 -23.37 -20.78
N ALA A 13 10.51 -22.56 -21.36
CA ALA A 13 10.41 -21.17 -20.96
C ALA A 13 9.87 -21.16 -19.54
N LEU A 14 10.76 -21.01 -18.54
CA LEU A 14 10.35 -20.45 -17.26
C LEU A 14 9.77 -19.06 -17.60
N ALA A 15 8.46 -18.96 -17.63
CA ALA A 15 7.80 -17.69 -17.37
C ALA A 15 8.13 -17.35 -15.91
N ALA A 16 9.23 -16.62 -15.71
CA ALA A 16 9.32 -15.78 -14.53
C ALA A 16 8.05 -14.93 -14.60
N ALA A 17 7.10 -15.19 -13.70
CA ALA A 17 6.07 -14.25 -13.37
C ALA A 17 6.84 -12.99 -12.98
N LEU A 18 6.90 -12.06 -13.91
CA LEU A 18 7.13 -10.67 -13.60
C LEU A 18 5.97 -10.33 -12.65
N LEU A 19 6.26 -10.37 -11.33
CA LEU A 19 5.61 -9.42 -10.45
C LEU A 19 5.58 -8.12 -11.26
N PRO A 20 4.49 -7.36 -11.28
CA PRO A 20 4.59 -5.99 -11.71
C PRO A 20 5.62 -5.39 -10.76
N GLY A 21 6.90 -5.57 -11.14
CA GLY A 21 7.94 -4.77 -10.61
C GLY A 21 7.39 -3.39 -10.79
N THR A 22 7.38 -2.60 -9.76
CA THR A 22 7.17 -1.18 -9.78
C THR A 22 8.04 -0.58 -10.88
N ALA A 23 7.66 -0.82 -12.14
CA ALA A 23 7.98 0.07 -13.23
C ALA A 23 7.12 1.30 -12.97
N TRP A 24 7.43 1.98 -11.90
CA TRP A 24 7.15 3.40 -11.80
C TRP A 24 7.79 3.96 -13.04
N ALA A 25 6.92 4.43 -13.93
CA ALA A 25 7.38 5.01 -15.17
C ALA A 25 8.47 6.03 -14.81
N ALA A 26 9.70 5.75 -15.24
CA ALA A 26 10.88 6.58 -14.97
C ALA A 26 10.69 8.04 -15.43
N GLU A 27 9.61 8.33 -16.13
CA GLU A 27 9.24 9.63 -16.68
C GLU A 27 8.37 10.51 -15.77
N ALA A 28 7.66 9.95 -14.76
CA ALA A 28 6.80 10.77 -13.90
C ALA A 28 7.61 11.36 -12.73
N ALA A 29 7.64 12.67 -12.60
CA ALA A 29 8.06 13.32 -11.38
C ALA A 29 7.10 12.91 -10.25
N GLY A 30 7.64 12.62 -9.05
CA GLY A 30 6.82 12.40 -7.86
C GLY A 30 6.02 13.66 -7.51
N PRO A 31 5.07 13.57 -6.59
CA PRO A 31 4.17 14.70 -6.29
C PRO A 31 4.90 15.97 -5.85
N THR A 32 6.02 15.83 -5.13
CA THR A 32 6.85 16.96 -4.71
C THR A 32 7.77 17.42 -5.84
N GLY A 33 8.39 16.47 -6.54
CA GLY A 33 9.23 16.75 -7.71
C GLY A 33 8.47 17.39 -8.87
N SER A 34 7.14 17.17 -8.99
CA SER A 34 6.30 17.82 -10.01
C SER A 34 6.19 19.34 -9.85
N ARG A 35 6.58 19.90 -8.70
CA ARG A 35 6.64 21.34 -8.44
C ARG A 35 7.95 21.97 -8.88
N LEU A 36 8.95 21.16 -9.21
CA LEU A 36 10.21 21.62 -9.77
C LEU A 36 10.01 21.96 -11.26
N THR A 37 10.79 22.90 -11.76
CA THR A 37 10.74 23.34 -13.16
C THR A 37 12.14 23.48 -13.76
N GLY A 38 12.26 23.48 -15.08
CA GLY A 38 13.54 23.72 -15.78
C GLY A 38 14.65 22.76 -15.32
N ALA A 39 15.82 23.30 -15.05
CA ALA A 39 16.99 22.55 -14.64
C ALA A 39 16.78 21.74 -13.36
N ASP A 40 16.06 22.29 -12.37
CA ASP A 40 15.77 21.59 -11.11
C ASP A 40 14.99 20.30 -11.37
N LEU A 41 13.95 20.34 -12.22
CA LEU A 41 13.16 19.18 -12.58
C LEU A 41 13.98 18.14 -13.36
N ALA A 42 14.81 18.58 -14.28
CA ALA A 42 15.65 17.71 -15.09
C ALA A 42 16.68 16.96 -14.23
N VAL A 43 17.34 17.66 -13.30
CA VAL A 43 18.30 17.07 -12.35
C VAL A 43 17.61 16.14 -11.37
N TYR A 44 16.43 16.53 -10.85
CA TYR A 44 15.61 15.67 -9.98
C TYR A 44 15.27 14.33 -10.65
N ARG A 45 14.78 14.35 -11.90
CA ARG A 45 14.45 13.12 -12.64
C ARG A 45 15.66 12.22 -12.81
N ALA A 46 16.79 12.78 -13.20
CA ALA A 46 18.04 12.01 -13.35
C ALA A 46 18.50 11.38 -12.02
N LEU A 47 18.37 12.10 -10.90
CA LEU A 47 18.68 11.57 -9.57
C LEU A 47 17.70 10.47 -9.16
N LYS A 48 16.40 10.66 -9.38
CA LYS A 48 15.36 9.69 -9.08
C LYS A 48 15.61 8.35 -9.77
N ASP A 49 15.95 8.38 -11.07
CA ASP A 49 16.30 7.19 -11.83
C ASP A 49 17.52 6.45 -11.26
N GLU A 50 18.53 7.19 -10.81
CA GLU A 50 19.75 6.58 -10.27
C GLU A 50 19.55 6.01 -8.86
N VAL A 51 18.78 6.67 -7.99
CA VAL A 51 18.47 6.11 -6.66
C VAL A 51 17.59 4.86 -6.76
N ALA A 52 16.68 4.80 -7.72
CA ALA A 52 15.91 3.59 -8.02
C ALA A 52 16.82 2.41 -8.44
N LYS A 53 17.82 2.65 -9.31
CA LYS A 53 18.81 1.62 -9.68
C LYS A 53 19.65 1.15 -8.48
N ILE A 54 19.94 2.04 -7.52
CA ILE A 54 20.64 1.65 -6.30
C ILE A 54 19.74 0.77 -5.42
N ALA A 55 18.49 1.16 -5.24
CA ALA A 55 17.51 0.38 -4.48
C ALA A 55 17.27 -1.01 -5.08
N ASP A 56 17.28 -1.10 -6.41
CA ASP A 56 17.17 -2.37 -7.14
C ASP A 56 18.46 -3.19 -7.19
N GLY A 57 19.58 -2.67 -6.68
CA GLY A 57 20.87 -3.34 -6.72
C GLY A 57 21.50 -3.42 -8.10
N ALA A 58 20.96 -2.75 -9.10
CA ALA A 58 21.59 -2.60 -10.41
C ALA A 58 22.86 -1.74 -10.35
N ARG A 59 23.00 -0.99 -9.27
CA ARG A 59 24.15 -0.14 -8.96
C ARG A 59 24.39 -0.11 -7.44
N THR A 60 25.65 -0.09 -7.03
CA THR A 60 26.02 0.01 -5.61
C THR A 60 26.61 1.38 -5.24
N SER A 61 27.20 2.10 -6.20
CA SER A 61 27.78 3.42 -5.96
C SER A 61 26.72 4.51 -5.87
N THR A 62 26.84 5.36 -4.84
CA THR A 62 25.99 6.54 -4.61
C THR A 62 26.59 7.84 -5.17
N VAL A 63 27.68 7.74 -5.94
CA VAL A 63 28.28 8.85 -6.69
C VAL A 63 27.56 8.94 -8.05
N VAL A 64 26.61 9.85 -8.18
CA VAL A 64 25.71 9.97 -9.33
C VAL A 64 26.19 11.10 -10.24
N SER A 65 26.56 10.77 -11.48
CA SER A 65 26.87 11.77 -12.51
C SER A 65 25.61 12.10 -13.30
N ILE A 66 25.24 13.35 -13.31
CA ILE A 66 24.07 13.85 -14.05
C ILE A 66 24.50 14.18 -15.48
N PRO A 67 23.79 13.70 -16.50
CA PRO A 67 24.02 14.12 -17.88
C PRO A 67 23.95 15.66 -18.02
N ASP A 68 24.68 16.21 -18.97
CA ASP A 68 24.62 17.64 -19.26
C ASP A 68 23.19 18.05 -19.63
N GLN A 69 22.68 19.09 -18.97
CA GLN A 69 21.33 19.60 -19.14
C GLN A 69 21.34 20.82 -20.08
N GLU A 70 20.41 20.86 -21.03
CA GLU A 70 20.27 22.02 -21.94
C GLU A 70 19.89 23.28 -21.16
N ASP A 71 19.05 23.16 -20.13
CA ASP A 71 18.62 24.26 -19.26
C ASP A 71 19.77 24.85 -18.40
N LEU A 72 20.93 24.19 -18.38
CA LEU A 72 22.16 24.68 -17.74
C LEU A 72 23.22 25.15 -18.76
N SER A 73 22.76 25.61 -19.95
CA SER A 73 23.62 26.07 -21.03
C SER A 73 23.00 27.30 -21.72
N TRP A 74 23.72 28.42 -21.72
CA TRP A 74 23.27 29.72 -22.24
C TRP A 74 24.24 30.24 -23.27
N THR A 75 23.75 31.04 -24.21
CA THR A 75 24.60 31.85 -25.05
C THR A 75 25.19 33.03 -24.25
N LEU A 76 26.34 33.52 -24.65
CA LEU A 76 26.94 34.70 -24.00
C LEU A 76 26.02 35.95 -24.09
N SER A 77 25.17 36.01 -25.13
CA SER A 77 24.15 37.06 -25.26
C SER A 77 23.06 36.95 -24.20
N GLU A 78 22.54 35.74 -23.95
CA GLU A 78 21.54 35.46 -22.89
C GLU A 78 22.07 35.75 -21.49
N LEU A 79 23.37 35.56 -21.26
CA LEU A 79 24.04 35.95 -20.02
C LEU A 79 24.36 37.44 -19.94
N GLY A 80 24.11 38.23 -21.01
CA GLY A 80 24.56 39.60 -21.10
C GLY A 80 26.10 39.75 -21.11
N ALA A 81 26.80 38.69 -21.56
CA ALA A 81 28.27 38.59 -21.57
C ALA A 81 28.87 38.66 -22.98
N ALA A 82 28.08 39.04 -23.99
CA ALA A 82 28.56 39.18 -25.36
C ALA A 82 29.66 40.23 -25.46
N GLY A 83 30.84 39.82 -25.89
CA GLY A 83 32.03 40.69 -25.97
C GLY A 83 32.84 40.80 -24.68
N ASP A 84 32.45 40.17 -23.61
CA ASP A 84 33.19 40.12 -22.36
C ASP A 84 34.43 39.21 -22.45
N SER A 85 35.36 39.39 -21.53
CA SER A 85 36.44 38.42 -21.30
C SER A 85 35.86 37.10 -20.79
N GLN A 86 36.61 36.02 -21.00
CA GLN A 86 36.21 34.69 -20.49
C GLN A 86 35.97 34.67 -18.97
N SER A 87 36.75 35.45 -18.20
CA SER A 87 36.57 35.56 -16.74
C SER A 87 35.25 36.26 -16.40
N ALA A 88 34.93 37.39 -17.06
CA ALA A 88 33.68 38.12 -16.81
C ALA A 88 32.45 37.29 -17.23
N ALA A 89 32.52 36.56 -18.35
CA ALA A 89 31.48 35.66 -18.78
C ALA A 89 31.29 34.50 -17.76
N MET A 90 32.39 34.00 -17.16
CA MET A 90 32.36 32.97 -16.13
C MET A 90 31.66 33.45 -14.85
N ASP A 91 31.91 34.69 -14.43
CA ASP A 91 31.28 35.25 -13.24
C ASP A 91 29.76 35.42 -13.43
N LYS A 92 29.32 35.89 -14.60
CA LYS A 92 27.90 35.97 -14.96
C LYS A 92 27.25 34.58 -15.05
N LEU A 93 27.98 33.56 -15.52
CA LEU A 93 27.50 32.17 -15.52
C LEU A 93 27.27 31.68 -14.10
N LYS A 94 28.19 31.95 -13.14
CA LYS A 94 28.02 31.54 -11.74
C LYS A 94 26.77 32.16 -11.12
N GLU A 95 26.55 33.47 -11.34
CA GLU A 95 25.34 34.15 -10.88
C GLU A 95 24.08 33.48 -11.46
N LYS A 96 24.07 33.24 -12.78
CA LYS A 96 22.95 32.62 -13.46
C LYS A 96 22.66 31.19 -12.94
N VAL A 97 23.70 30.41 -12.65
CA VAL A 97 23.55 29.05 -12.09
C VAL A 97 22.96 29.08 -10.69
N ALA A 98 23.39 30.04 -9.84
CA ALA A 98 22.82 30.21 -8.50
C ALA A 98 21.30 30.50 -8.52
N ASP A 99 20.83 31.20 -9.55
CA ASP A 99 19.41 31.53 -9.75
C ASP A 99 18.61 30.40 -10.45
N THR A 100 19.29 29.34 -10.96
CA THR A 100 18.66 28.37 -11.85
C THR A 100 18.73 26.94 -11.30
N LEU A 101 19.73 26.62 -10.50
CA LEU A 101 19.99 25.26 -9.97
C LEU A 101 19.99 25.27 -8.44
N HIS A 102 18.97 24.68 -7.84
CA HIS A 102 18.74 24.67 -6.39
C HIS A 102 18.85 23.23 -5.86
N ILE A 103 20.09 22.75 -5.65
CA ILE A 103 20.36 21.36 -5.27
C ILE A 103 19.67 20.99 -3.96
N GLU A 104 19.61 21.88 -2.98
CA GLU A 104 18.94 21.66 -1.68
C GLU A 104 17.44 21.36 -1.88
N ARG A 105 16.80 22.11 -2.76
CA ARG A 105 15.38 21.92 -3.09
C ARG A 105 15.14 20.61 -3.85
N ILE A 106 16.02 20.29 -4.79
CA ILE A 106 16.00 19.03 -5.53
C ILE A 106 16.15 17.85 -4.57
N TYR A 107 17.13 17.93 -3.65
CA TYR A 107 17.35 16.90 -2.64
C TYR A 107 16.17 16.72 -1.70
N ALA A 108 15.58 17.83 -1.23
CA ALA A 108 14.41 17.77 -0.37
C ALA A 108 13.21 17.10 -1.06
N ALA A 109 12.97 17.41 -2.35
CA ALA A 109 11.94 16.77 -3.15
C ALA A 109 12.22 15.26 -3.34
N LEU A 110 13.48 14.90 -3.60
CA LEU A 110 13.89 13.50 -3.75
C LEU A 110 13.66 12.70 -2.47
N VAL A 111 14.04 13.24 -1.31
CA VAL A 111 13.83 12.60 -0.01
C VAL A 111 12.35 12.42 0.31
N SER A 112 11.51 13.38 -0.09
CA SER A 112 10.05 13.31 0.10
C SER A 112 9.40 12.24 -0.79
N ASP A 113 9.82 12.15 -2.06
CA ASP A 113 9.17 11.29 -3.05
C ASP A 113 9.77 9.89 -3.15
N CYS A 114 10.98 9.64 -2.60
CA CYS A 114 11.73 8.40 -2.72
C CYS A 114 12.05 7.80 -1.33
N ALA A 115 11.03 7.70 -0.48
CA ALA A 115 11.21 7.24 0.91
C ALA A 115 11.80 5.82 0.99
N TYR A 116 11.38 4.92 0.09
CA TYR A 116 11.91 3.55 0.00
C TYR A 116 13.27 3.52 -0.70
N GLU A 117 13.41 4.14 -1.86
CA GLU A 117 14.63 4.06 -2.68
C GLU A 117 15.87 4.64 -1.99
N LEU A 118 15.66 5.47 -0.98
CA LEU A 118 16.70 6.08 -0.16
C LEU A 118 16.90 5.38 1.20
N PHE A 119 16.50 4.12 1.36
CA PHE A 119 16.61 3.35 2.61
C PHE A 119 18.06 3.29 3.16
N TRP A 120 19.04 3.42 2.30
CA TRP A 120 20.46 3.37 2.62
C TRP A 120 21.08 4.74 2.96
N ARG A 121 20.31 5.82 2.80
CA ARG A 121 20.80 7.20 2.90
C ARG A 121 21.35 7.53 4.28
N GLY A 122 22.54 8.16 4.29
CA GLY A 122 23.11 8.83 5.47
C GLY A 122 22.58 10.26 5.64
N ALA A 123 23.16 10.97 6.60
CA ALA A 123 22.75 12.34 6.92
C ALA A 123 23.23 13.38 5.90
N GLU A 124 24.31 13.09 5.18
CA GLU A 124 25.04 14.06 4.35
C GLU A 124 24.99 13.72 2.87
N TYR A 125 25.03 14.76 2.05
CA TYR A 125 25.31 14.67 0.62
C TYR A 125 26.23 15.81 0.21
N THR A 126 26.92 15.65 -0.92
CA THR A 126 27.75 16.68 -1.54
C THR A 126 27.47 16.75 -3.03
N TYR A 127 27.75 17.89 -3.63
CA TYR A 127 27.69 18.03 -5.08
C TYR A 127 28.84 18.84 -5.61
N LYS A 128 29.22 18.60 -6.87
CA LYS A 128 30.25 19.34 -7.59
C LYS A 128 29.88 19.44 -9.06
N PHE A 129 30.30 20.51 -9.68
CA PHE A 129 30.22 20.71 -11.13
C PHE A 129 31.33 21.61 -11.60
N SER A 130 31.52 21.70 -12.91
CA SER A 130 32.47 22.60 -13.55
C SER A 130 31.75 23.59 -14.47
N TYR A 131 32.37 24.73 -14.69
CA TYR A 131 31.92 25.71 -15.65
C TYR A 131 32.72 25.58 -16.93
N SER A 132 32.08 25.81 -18.09
CA SER A 132 32.72 25.85 -19.41
C SER A 132 32.20 27.01 -20.21
N VAL A 133 33.11 27.75 -20.85
CA VAL A 133 32.81 28.77 -21.86
C VAL A 133 33.51 28.36 -23.14
N GLN A 134 32.74 28.04 -24.18
CA GLN A 134 33.23 27.60 -25.48
C GLN A 134 32.45 28.28 -26.60
N GLY A 135 33.18 29.02 -27.47
CA GLY A 135 32.56 29.81 -28.52
C GLY A 135 31.64 30.90 -27.94
N ASP A 136 30.37 30.85 -28.31
CA ASP A 136 29.32 31.75 -27.86
C ASP A 136 28.46 31.17 -26.69
N ARG A 137 28.85 30.02 -26.13
CA ARG A 137 28.08 29.34 -25.07
C ARG A 137 28.87 29.18 -23.79
N ALA A 138 28.15 29.34 -22.69
CA ALA A 138 28.61 29.07 -21.35
C ALA A 138 27.68 28.03 -20.70
N SER A 139 28.23 27.05 -20.01
CA SER A 139 27.46 25.88 -19.51
C SER A 139 28.01 25.33 -18.20
N VAL A 140 27.14 24.70 -17.45
CA VAL A 140 27.51 23.76 -16.38
C VAL A 140 27.87 22.42 -17.01
N ARG A 141 28.91 21.80 -16.50
CA ARG A 141 29.42 20.48 -16.94
C ARG A 141 29.78 19.60 -15.74
N ASN A 142 29.74 18.29 -15.97
CA ASN A 142 30.19 17.29 -14.99
C ASN A 142 29.47 17.41 -13.62
N LEU A 143 28.18 17.74 -13.61
CA LEU A 143 27.41 17.75 -12.38
C LEU A 143 27.38 16.34 -11.77
N THR A 144 27.87 16.25 -10.54
CA THR A 144 27.91 14.99 -9.79
C THR A 144 27.34 15.24 -8.40
N VAL A 145 26.39 14.42 -7.99
CA VAL A 145 25.85 14.38 -6.63
C VAL A 145 26.33 13.11 -5.95
N THR A 146 26.85 13.24 -4.75
CA THR A 146 27.33 12.11 -3.94
C THR A 146 26.53 12.04 -2.66
N PHE A 147 25.83 10.94 -2.43
CA PHE A 147 25.12 10.70 -1.19
C PHE A 147 25.99 9.85 -0.26
N GLN A 148 26.06 10.23 0.99
CA GLN A 148 26.66 9.39 2.02
C GLN A 148 25.73 8.20 2.31
N VAL A 149 26.29 7.03 2.41
CA VAL A 149 25.60 5.81 2.86
C VAL A 149 25.68 5.73 4.38
N ALA A 150 24.54 5.53 5.05
CA ALA A 150 24.50 5.32 6.49
C ALA A 150 25.35 4.08 6.87
N GLN A 151 26.07 4.14 7.98
CA GLN A 151 27.08 3.17 8.36
C GLN A 151 26.56 1.71 8.32
N ALA A 152 25.33 1.48 8.75
CA ALA A 152 24.71 0.16 8.77
C ALA A 152 24.43 -0.43 7.37
N TYR A 153 24.45 0.41 6.32
CA TYR A 153 24.16 0.03 4.93
C TYR A 153 25.38 0.01 4.01
N GLN A 154 26.57 0.32 4.54
CA GLN A 154 27.81 0.41 3.75
C GLN A 154 28.29 -0.97 3.26
N GLY A 155 28.69 -1.03 1.98
CA GLY A 155 29.24 -2.20 1.31
C GLY A 155 30.74 -2.10 0.98
N GLY A 156 31.54 -1.42 1.81
CA GLY A 156 32.98 -1.25 1.60
C GLY A 156 33.44 0.20 1.55
N GLY A 157 32.54 1.15 1.82
CA GLY A 157 32.82 2.58 1.91
C GLY A 157 31.54 3.40 2.05
N ASP A 158 31.71 4.66 2.40
CA ASP A 158 30.63 5.60 2.69
C ASP A 158 29.82 6.06 1.45
N THR A 159 30.22 5.63 0.25
CA THR A 159 29.54 5.88 -1.03
C THR A 159 29.18 4.58 -1.76
N THR A 160 29.12 3.45 -1.04
CA THR A 160 28.80 2.15 -1.62
C THR A 160 27.79 1.42 -0.75
N VAL A 161 26.64 1.08 -1.33
CA VAL A 161 25.56 0.32 -0.65
C VAL A 161 25.88 -1.17 -0.68
N SER A 162 25.67 -1.85 0.46
CA SER A 162 25.84 -3.29 0.59
C SER A 162 24.75 -4.05 -0.20
N PRO A 163 25.13 -5.02 -1.07
CA PRO A 163 24.16 -5.86 -1.75
C PRO A 163 23.25 -6.66 -0.81
N ASP A 164 23.76 -7.09 0.35
CA ASP A 164 22.96 -7.82 1.35
C ASP A 164 21.87 -6.92 1.95
N LYS A 165 22.18 -5.63 2.15
CA LYS A 165 21.20 -4.65 2.63
C LYS A 165 20.16 -4.32 1.56
N VAL A 166 20.55 -4.30 0.29
CA VAL A 166 19.60 -4.20 -0.83
C VAL A 166 18.65 -5.40 -0.83
N ALA A 167 19.16 -6.62 -0.69
CA ALA A 167 18.33 -7.81 -0.62
C ALA A 167 17.39 -7.81 0.59
N ALA A 168 17.83 -7.30 1.74
CA ALA A 168 16.98 -7.13 2.92
C ALA A 168 15.88 -6.08 2.68
N ALA A 169 16.20 -4.94 2.07
CA ALA A 169 15.23 -3.90 1.73
C ALA A 169 14.16 -4.40 0.75
N LYS A 170 14.53 -5.23 -0.22
CA LYS A 170 13.55 -5.87 -1.14
C LYS A 170 12.55 -6.76 -0.41
N ARG A 171 13.02 -7.58 0.55
CA ARG A 171 12.10 -8.38 1.38
C ARG A 171 11.19 -7.50 2.23
N ALA A 172 11.70 -6.40 2.76
CA ALA A 172 10.88 -5.43 3.47
C ALA A 172 9.79 -4.80 2.55
N ALA A 173 10.14 -4.49 1.30
CA ALA A 173 9.16 -4.02 0.31
C ALA A 173 8.10 -5.08 -0.03
N GLU A 174 8.47 -6.36 -0.15
CA GLU A 174 7.53 -7.48 -0.33
C GLU A 174 6.57 -7.59 0.87
N ASN A 175 7.08 -7.46 2.11
CA ASN A 175 6.25 -7.46 3.31
C ASN A 175 5.29 -6.25 3.36
N ALA A 176 5.75 -5.06 2.96
CA ALA A 176 4.91 -3.87 2.85
C ALA A 176 3.79 -4.07 1.80
N GLN A 177 4.13 -4.62 0.62
CA GLN A 177 3.15 -4.94 -0.43
C GLN A 177 2.09 -5.93 0.07
N ALA A 178 2.49 -6.96 0.82
CA ALA A 178 1.55 -7.92 1.39
C ALA A 178 0.55 -7.27 2.37
N ILE A 179 0.96 -6.21 3.09
CA ILE A 179 0.04 -5.41 3.91
C ILE A 179 -0.95 -4.67 3.01
N VAL A 180 -0.49 -4.02 1.95
CA VAL A 180 -1.37 -3.31 1.00
C VAL A 180 -2.38 -4.28 0.37
N ASP A 181 -1.93 -5.43 -0.12
CA ASP A 181 -2.77 -6.46 -0.74
C ASP A 181 -3.85 -6.97 0.22
N LYS A 182 -3.51 -7.13 1.50
CA LYS A 182 -4.45 -7.55 2.55
C LYS A 182 -5.65 -6.60 2.67
N TYR A 183 -5.47 -5.31 2.36
CA TYR A 183 -6.50 -4.28 2.52
C TYR A 183 -7.00 -3.70 1.19
N GLN A 184 -6.64 -4.28 0.04
CA GLN A 184 -6.95 -3.75 -1.29
C GLN A 184 -8.44 -3.47 -1.52
N GLY A 185 -9.33 -4.34 -1.00
CA GLY A 185 -10.79 -4.20 -1.15
C GLY A 185 -11.46 -3.22 -0.17
N ARG A 186 -10.71 -2.54 0.70
CA ARG A 186 -11.26 -1.65 1.72
C ARG A 186 -11.52 -0.25 1.17
N SER A 187 -12.32 0.56 1.91
CA SER A 187 -12.42 1.99 1.68
C SER A 187 -11.07 2.67 1.96
N ASP A 188 -10.88 3.87 1.41
CA ASP A 188 -9.62 4.60 1.57
C ASP A 188 -9.33 4.91 3.04
N TYR A 189 -10.35 5.32 3.81
CA TYR A 189 -10.23 5.46 5.25
C TYR A 189 -9.82 4.17 5.96
N GLU A 190 -10.45 3.03 5.61
CA GLU A 190 -10.14 1.75 6.25
C GLU A 190 -8.74 1.26 5.92
N LYS A 191 -8.23 1.50 4.68
CA LYS A 191 -6.83 1.26 4.31
C LYS A 191 -5.89 2.07 5.19
N LEU A 192 -6.09 3.39 5.26
CA LEU A 192 -5.27 4.28 6.07
C LEU A 192 -5.27 3.88 7.55
N ALA A 193 -6.47 3.59 8.12
CA ALA A 193 -6.60 3.15 9.50
C ALA A 193 -5.94 1.78 9.76
N ALA A 194 -6.00 0.87 8.78
CA ALA A 194 -5.33 -0.42 8.87
C ALA A 194 -3.80 -0.25 8.83
N TYR A 195 -3.27 0.59 7.94
CA TYR A 195 -1.83 0.84 7.83
C TYR A 195 -1.25 1.44 9.13
N CYS A 196 -1.97 2.38 9.75
CA CYS A 196 -1.58 2.91 11.05
C CYS A 196 -1.48 1.79 12.10
N ARG A 197 -2.49 0.91 12.20
CA ARG A 197 -2.50 -0.20 13.15
C ARG A 197 -1.45 -1.29 12.84
N GLU A 198 -1.25 -1.63 11.56
CA GLU A 198 -0.22 -2.61 11.17
C GLU A 198 1.17 -2.13 11.58
N ILE A 199 1.52 -0.87 11.29
CA ILE A 199 2.81 -0.30 11.66
C ILE A 199 3.00 -0.32 13.19
N CYS A 200 2.02 0.15 13.97
CA CYS A 200 2.06 0.09 15.44
C CYS A 200 2.14 -1.34 16.01
N GLY A 201 1.70 -2.34 15.24
CA GLY A 201 1.81 -3.76 15.62
C GLY A 201 3.14 -4.41 15.25
N LEU A 202 3.89 -3.83 14.30
CA LEU A 202 5.15 -4.37 13.81
C LEU A 202 6.36 -3.90 14.60
N VAL A 203 6.37 -2.67 15.10
CA VAL A 203 7.52 -2.03 15.75
C VAL A 203 7.11 -1.26 16.99
N SER A 204 8.10 -0.91 17.83
CA SER A 204 7.95 0.03 18.95
C SER A 204 8.94 1.17 18.81
N PHE A 205 8.73 2.27 19.58
CA PHE A 205 9.62 3.43 19.48
C PHE A 205 11.01 3.18 20.11
N ASP A 206 12.05 3.50 19.36
CA ASP A 206 13.45 3.36 19.81
C ASP A 206 13.91 4.61 20.59
N TYR A 207 13.69 4.59 21.89
CA TYR A 207 14.17 5.67 22.79
C TYR A 207 15.70 5.73 22.86
N ALA A 208 16.40 4.62 22.64
CA ALA A 208 17.87 4.60 22.70
C ALA A 208 18.48 5.32 21.49
N ALA A 209 17.87 5.20 20.33
CA ALA A 209 18.33 5.86 19.10
C ALA A 209 18.18 7.39 19.15
N THR A 210 17.27 7.91 19.97
CA THR A 210 17.10 9.37 20.14
C THR A 210 18.10 9.97 21.13
N ALA A 211 18.95 9.14 21.77
CA ALA A 211 19.99 9.64 22.66
C ALA A 211 21.10 10.36 21.87
N ASN A 212 21.76 11.34 22.51
CA ASN A 212 22.82 12.11 21.88
C ASN A 212 23.98 11.21 21.40
N GLY A 213 24.43 11.43 20.17
CA GLY A 213 25.60 10.77 19.58
C GLY A 213 25.32 9.45 18.87
N VAL A 214 24.05 9.01 18.79
CA VAL A 214 23.69 7.87 17.92
C VAL A 214 23.72 8.33 16.46
N PRO A 215 24.50 7.69 15.56
CA PRO A 215 24.55 8.05 14.16
C PRO A 215 23.19 7.82 13.48
N TYR A 216 22.84 8.68 12.53
CA TYR A 216 21.70 8.46 11.66
C TYR A 216 21.84 7.13 10.88
N GLY A 217 20.84 6.29 10.90
CA GLY A 217 20.92 4.96 10.27
C GLY A 217 19.64 4.14 10.43
N ASP A 218 19.78 2.89 10.85
CA ASP A 218 18.71 1.89 10.87
C ASP A 218 17.38 2.37 11.49
N PRO A 219 17.32 2.94 12.71
CA PRO A 219 16.06 3.30 13.33
C PRO A 219 15.26 4.38 12.59
N TRP A 220 15.88 5.11 11.65
CA TRP A 220 15.24 6.16 10.85
C TRP A 220 14.65 5.64 9.53
N GLN A 221 14.94 4.39 9.13
CA GLN A 221 14.56 3.88 7.82
C GLN A 221 13.32 2.99 7.87
N LEU A 222 12.40 3.23 6.95
CA LEU A 222 11.13 2.49 6.84
C LEU A 222 11.31 0.98 6.62
N VAL A 223 12.42 0.56 6.02
CA VAL A 223 12.69 -0.87 5.76
C VAL A 223 12.79 -1.68 7.05
N ASN A 224 13.11 -1.05 8.17
CA ASN A 224 13.17 -1.70 9.47
C ASN A 224 11.78 -1.90 10.11
N VAL A 225 10.75 -1.19 9.61
CA VAL A 225 9.35 -1.44 10.01
C VAL A 225 8.84 -2.75 9.40
N PHE A 226 9.34 -3.08 8.20
CA PHE A 226 8.85 -4.21 7.41
C PHE A 226 9.85 -5.37 7.31
N ASP A 227 10.88 -5.42 8.17
CA ASP A 227 11.93 -6.45 8.14
C ASP A 227 11.47 -7.84 8.63
N GLY A 228 10.31 -7.90 9.28
CA GLY A 228 9.73 -9.12 9.84
C GLY A 228 10.33 -9.53 11.19
N ASP A 229 11.18 -8.71 11.81
CA ASP A 229 11.72 -8.95 13.14
C ASP A 229 10.94 -8.14 14.20
N PRO A 230 10.15 -8.78 15.08
CA PRO A 230 9.36 -8.08 16.10
C PRO A 230 10.23 -7.40 17.18
N ALA A 231 11.54 -7.62 17.20
CA ALA A 231 12.48 -6.96 18.11
C ALA A 231 13.01 -5.64 17.54
N THR A 232 12.78 -5.37 16.25
CA THR A 232 13.22 -4.13 15.62
C THR A 232 12.36 -2.95 16.09
N ASN A 233 13.02 -1.87 16.48
CA ASN A 233 12.40 -0.62 16.89
C ASN A 233 12.82 0.51 15.96
N VAL A 234 11.94 1.51 15.76
CA VAL A 234 12.22 2.66 14.90
C VAL A 234 11.87 3.98 15.60
N VAL A 235 12.39 5.09 15.08
CA VAL A 235 12.02 6.43 15.53
C VAL A 235 10.88 7.00 14.66
N CYS A 236 10.39 8.19 14.97
CA CYS A 236 9.28 8.85 14.28
C CYS A 236 9.42 8.89 12.75
N GLU A 237 10.65 9.05 12.23
CA GLU A 237 10.92 9.04 10.78
C GLU A 237 10.61 7.67 10.16
N GLY A 238 10.96 6.56 10.82
CA GLY A 238 10.62 5.21 10.37
C GLY A 238 9.10 5.01 10.29
N TYR A 239 8.36 5.39 11.34
CA TYR A 239 6.89 5.33 11.37
C TYR A 239 6.26 6.15 10.24
N ALA A 240 6.64 7.41 10.12
CA ALA A 240 6.03 8.33 9.15
C ALA A 240 6.32 7.92 7.69
N LYS A 241 7.56 7.52 7.40
CA LYS A 241 7.93 7.03 6.07
C LYS A 241 7.27 5.70 5.73
N ALA A 242 7.12 4.79 6.69
CA ALA A 242 6.43 3.53 6.48
C ALA A 242 4.97 3.75 6.13
N PHE A 243 4.30 4.67 6.83
CA PHE A 243 2.92 5.01 6.52
C PHE A 243 2.76 5.65 5.13
N GLN A 244 3.62 6.60 4.77
CA GLN A 244 3.62 7.16 3.42
C GLN A 244 3.88 6.07 2.37
N TYR A 245 4.83 5.16 2.59
CA TYR A 245 5.16 4.10 1.65
C TYR A 245 3.99 3.14 1.39
N LEU A 246 3.25 2.73 2.43
CA LEU A 246 2.03 1.95 2.24
C LEU A 246 0.96 2.72 1.45
N CYS A 247 0.86 4.04 1.66
CA CYS A 247 -0.02 4.88 0.86
C CYS A 247 0.43 4.98 -0.61
N ASP A 248 1.74 5.13 -0.85
CA ASP A 248 2.31 5.23 -2.21
C ASP A 248 2.18 3.92 -3.00
N LEU A 249 2.15 2.76 -2.33
CA LEU A 249 1.88 1.45 -2.91
C LEU A 249 0.38 1.18 -3.17
N SER A 250 -0.51 2.01 -2.63
CA SER A 250 -1.95 1.77 -2.62
C SER A 250 -2.64 2.40 -3.82
N GLU A 251 -3.62 1.69 -4.37
CA GLU A 251 -4.63 2.28 -5.24
C GLU A 251 -5.79 2.78 -4.37
N PHE A 252 -5.93 4.09 -4.26
CA PHE A 252 -7.07 4.72 -3.60
C PHE A 252 -8.19 5.00 -4.58
N LYS A 253 -9.44 4.99 -4.12
CA LYS A 253 -10.63 5.32 -4.93
C LYS A 253 -10.78 6.83 -5.10
N GLY A 254 -10.43 7.58 -4.06
CA GLY A 254 -10.42 9.05 -4.05
C GLY A 254 -9.02 9.64 -4.28
N ASP A 255 -8.99 10.96 -4.38
CA ASP A 255 -7.73 11.72 -4.53
C ASP A 255 -7.00 11.84 -3.18
N ILE A 256 -6.57 10.70 -2.63
CA ILE A 256 -5.82 10.64 -1.37
C ILE A 256 -4.36 10.97 -1.62
N VAL A 257 -3.82 11.94 -0.88
CA VAL A 257 -2.40 12.30 -0.93
C VAL A 257 -1.80 12.23 0.47
N CYS A 258 -0.78 11.39 0.65
CA CYS A 258 -0.05 11.27 1.92
C CYS A 258 1.40 11.70 1.74
N ARG A 259 1.91 12.56 2.64
CA ARG A 259 3.31 13.01 2.65
C ARG A 259 3.85 13.07 4.07
N THR A 260 5.12 12.76 4.21
CA THR A 260 5.85 13.04 5.44
C THR A 260 6.19 14.51 5.55
N VAL A 261 6.05 15.05 6.73
CA VAL A 261 6.43 16.43 7.07
C VAL A 261 7.30 16.44 8.32
N THR A 262 8.19 17.41 8.41
CA THR A 262 9.10 17.59 9.53
C THR A 262 8.83 18.88 10.28
N GLY A 263 9.11 18.85 11.57
CA GLY A 263 8.92 20.00 12.42
C GLY A 263 9.24 19.71 13.87
N SER A 264 8.49 20.33 14.76
CA SER A 264 8.54 20.01 16.18
C SER A 264 7.18 19.60 16.71
N MET A 265 7.20 18.67 17.65
CA MET A 265 6.07 18.26 18.47
C MET A 265 6.37 18.64 19.92
N ASN A 266 5.57 19.55 20.50
CA ASN A 266 5.82 20.10 21.83
C ASN A 266 7.25 20.63 22.02
N GLY A 267 7.86 21.17 20.95
CA GLY A 267 9.23 21.72 20.94
C GLY A 267 10.36 20.71 20.71
N GLY A 268 10.07 19.41 20.64
CA GLY A 268 11.03 18.37 20.23
C GLY A 268 10.96 18.10 18.73
N ASP A 269 12.09 17.79 18.09
CA ASP A 269 12.15 17.40 16.67
C ASP A 269 11.27 16.18 16.40
N HIS A 270 10.44 16.25 15.36
CA HIS A 270 9.48 15.20 15.03
C HIS A 270 9.18 15.12 13.53
N MET A 271 8.75 13.94 13.08
CA MET A 271 8.24 13.68 11.75
C MET A 271 6.88 12.99 11.85
N TRP A 272 5.94 13.43 11.04
CA TRP A 272 4.57 12.88 10.96
C TRP A 272 4.07 12.95 9.51
N ASN A 273 2.82 12.59 9.27
CA ASN A 273 2.21 12.67 7.96
C ASN A 273 1.11 13.74 7.91
N VAL A 274 0.97 14.36 6.75
CA VAL A 274 -0.22 15.11 6.34
C VAL A 274 -0.91 14.30 5.26
N VAL A 275 -2.20 14.05 5.44
CA VAL A 275 -3.03 13.29 4.51
C VAL A 275 -4.13 14.21 3.98
N GLN A 276 -4.18 14.41 2.68
CA GLN A 276 -5.32 14.99 2.00
C GLN A 276 -6.35 13.89 1.75
N MET A 277 -7.57 14.12 2.24
CA MET A 277 -8.69 13.19 2.04
C MET A 277 -9.57 13.63 0.86
N GLU A 278 -10.51 12.78 0.46
CA GLU A 278 -11.43 13.01 -0.65
C GLU A 278 -12.32 14.25 -0.48
N ASP A 279 -12.44 14.80 0.73
CA ASP A 279 -13.13 16.07 1.00
C ASP A 279 -12.27 17.31 0.67
N GLY A 280 -11.06 17.08 0.14
CA GLY A 280 -10.08 18.11 -0.24
C GLY A 280 -9.41 18.80 0.95
N LYS A 281 -9.63 18.35 2.19
CA LYS A 281 -8.98 18.88 3.38
C LYS A 281 -7.80 18.02 3.80
N ASN A 282 -6.89 18.61 4.54
CA ASN A 282 -5.69 17.95 5.04
C ASN A 282 -5.82 17.65 6.53
N TYR A 283 -5.32 16.49 6.93
CA TYR A 283 -5.40 15.97 8.28
C TYR A 283 -4.04 15.49 8.73
N LEU A 284 -3.77 15.63 10.04
CA LEU A 284 -2.56 15.09 10.65
C LEU A 284 -2.71 13.59 10.90
N VAL A 285 -1.67 12.84 10.58
CA VAL A 285 -1.50 11.44 11.01
C VAL A 285 -0.14 11.31 11.68
N ASP A 286 -0.13 11.02 12.97
CA ASP A 286 1.10 10.75 13.72
C ASP A 286 1.09 9.31 14.23
N VAL A 287 1.56 8.40 13.39
CA VAL A 287 1.58 6.97 13.68
C VAL A 287 2.41 6.66 14.92
N THR A 288 3.51 7.40 15.16
CA THR A 288 4.33 7.26 16.37
C THR A 288 3.49 7.46 17.64
N ASN A 289 2.62 8.47 17.64
CA ASN A 289 1.76 8.79 18.79
C ASN A 289 0.38 8.11 18.73
N CYS A 290 0.11 7.30 17.74
CA CYS A 290 -0.98 6.32 17.73
C CYS A 290 -0.55 4.96 18.30
N ASP A 291 0.76 4.74 18.51
CA ASP A 291 1.29 3.50 19.05
C ASP A 291 0.91 3.31 20.53
N SER A 292 0.92 2.06 20.99
CA SER A 292 0.49 1.68 22.33
C SER A 292 1.32 2.37 23.42
N GLY A 293 0.66 2.86 24.45
CA GLY A 293 1.30 3.57 25.57
C GLY A 293 1.58 5.07 25.29
N THR A 294 1.27 5.59 24.11
CA THR A 294 1.39 7.01 23.78
C THR A 294 0.11 7.79 24.09
N ILE A 295 0.22 9.13 24.13
CA ILE A 295 -0.92 10.01 24.45
C ILE A 295 -2.01 10.00 23.38
N GLY A 296 -1.66 9.71 22.13
CA GLY A 296 -2.56 9.66 20.98
C GLY A 296 -3.14 8.28 20.68
N ALA A 297 -2.70 7.25 21.40
CA ALA A 297 -3.13 5.87 21.15
C ALA A 297 -4.62 5.67 21.44
N PRO A 298 -5.32 4.83 20.65
CA PRO A 298 -4.81 4.19 19.41
C PRO A 298 -5.06 5.05 18.15
N ASP A 299 -5.86 6.12 18.21
CA ASP A 299 -6.39 6.80 17.02
C ASP A 299 -6.60 8.31 17.16
N LYS A 300 -6.29 8.92 18.30
CA LYS A 300 -6.55 10.34 18.54
C LYS A 300 -5.74 11.29 17.67
N LEU A 301 -4.61 10.80 17.12
CA LEU A 301 -3.74 11.52 16.19
C LEU A 301 -3.72 10.87 14.79
N PHE A 302 -4.79 10.13 14.50
CA PHE A 302 -5.07 9.59 13.18
C PHE A 302 -6.15 10.43 12.49
N LEU A 303 -5.82 11.00 11.34
CA LEU A 303 -6.65 11.96 10.59
C LEU A 303 -7.19 13.07 11.50
N ALA A 304 -6.33 13.57 12.37
CA ALA A 304 -6.67 14.59 13.36
C ALA A 304 -6.71 15.98 12.72
N GLY A 305 -7.62 16.80 13.24
CA GLY A 305 -7.67 18.22 12.95
C GLY A 305 -7.28 19.04 14.16
N GLY A 306 -6.87 20.29 13.96
CA GLY A 306 -6.38 21.13 15.03
C GLY A 306 -6.62 22.61 14.84
N THR A 307 -6.53 23.36 15.93
CA THR A 307 -6.61 24.81 15.89
C THR A 307 -5.29 25.39 15.36
N ARG A 308 -5.39 26.21 14.32
CA ARG A 308 -4.25 26.91 13.74
C ARG A 308 -3.76 28.02 14.64
N GLU A 309 -2.47 28.09 14.85
CA GLU A 309 -1.79 29.14 15.63
C GLU A 309 -0.59 29.71 14.87
N ASP A 310 0.00 30.78 15.37
CA ASP A 310 1.24 31.40 14.90
C ASP A 310 1.29 31.62 13.37
N GLY A 311 0.24 32.26 12.83
CA GLY A 311 0.16 32.58 11.40
C GLY A 311 0.11 31.36 10.47
N GLY A 312 -0.24 30.18 11.00
CA GLY A 312 -0.37 28.92 10.26
C GLY A 312 0.86 28.04 10.22
N ARG A 313 1.80 28.28 11.13
CA ARG A 313 3.00 27.45 11.30
C ARG A 313 2.80 26.36 12.32
N ALA A 314 1.94 26.62 13.33
CA ALA A 314 1.65 25.69 14.41
C ALA A 314 0.18 25.30 14.43
N TYR A 315 -0.09 24.10 14.91
CA TYR A 315 -1.41 23.55 15.14
C TYR A 315 -1.48 22.91 16.50
N ILE A 316 -2.55 23.19 17.23
CA ILE A 316 -2.85 22.54 18.50
C ILE A 316 -3.90 21.45 18.26
N MET A 317 -3.48 20.20 18.41
CA MET A 317 -4.36 19.03 18.34
C MET A 317 -5.01 18.82 19.69
N PRO A 318 -6.34 18.88 19.81
CA PRO A 318 -7.02 18.61 21.08
C PRO A 318 -6.93 17.12 21.41
N LEU A 319 -6.52 16.82 22.63
CA LEU A 319 -6.55 15.48 23.21
C LEU A 319 -7.40 15.53 24.49
N ASN A 320 -7.88 14.41 24.95
CA ASN A 320 -8.62 14.36 26.21
C ASN A 320 -7.98 13.32 27.14
N PRO A 321 -7.27 13.73 28.20
CA PRO A 321 -6.96 15.13 28.60
C PRO A 321 -5.79 15.73 27.79
N GLY A 322 -5.76 17.07 27.65
CA GLY A 322 -4.63 17.84 27.14
C GLY A 322 -4.67 18.19 25.67
N SER A 323 -3.52 18.55 25.13
CA SER A 323 -3.32 18.88 23.72
C SER A 323 -1.88 18.60 23.29
N MET A 324 -1.64 18.54 21.98
CA MET A 324 -0.33 18.36 21.36
C MET A 324 -0.09 19.50 20.36
N ALA A 325 1.05 20.17 20.47
CA ALA A 325 1.42 21.23 19.54
C ALA A 325 2.35 20.69 18.44
N TYR A 326 2.01 20.94 17.19
CA TYR A 326 2.84 20.62 16.02
C TYR A 326 3.20 21.92 15.31
N ALA A 327 4.47 22.11 14.98
CA ALA A 327 4.94 23.25 14.22
C ALA A 327 5.83 22.79 13.05
N TYR A 328 5.52 23.22 11.83
CA TYR A 328 6.31 22.91 10.66
C TYR A 328 7.64 23.64 10.67
N ARG A 329 8.69 23.03 10.13
CA ARG A 329 9.93 23.74 9.77
C ARG A 329 9.70 24.64 8.56
N ASP A 330 10.47 25.74 8.48
CA ASP A 330 10.31 26.72 7.38
C ASP A 330 10.57 26.08 6.00
N GLU A 331 11.49 25.12 5.91
CA GLU A 331 11.82 24.41 4.67
C GLU A 331 10.62 23.61 4.10
N GLN A 332 9.65 23.24 4.95
CA GLN A 332 8.44 22.56 4.45
C GLN A 332 7.59 23.44 3.55
N LYS A 333 7.64 24.77 3.71
CA LYS A 333 6.91 25.71 2.84
C LYS A 333 7.46 25.77 1.43
N ASP A 334 8.77 25.59 1.28
CA ASP A 334 9.42 25.53 -0.03
C ASP A 334 9.11 24.20 -0.73
N LEU A 335 8.90 23.13 0.05
CA LEU A 335 8.64 21.80 -0.45
C LEU A 335 7.16 21.59 -0.80
N TYR A 336 6.24 22.08 0.04
CA TYR A 336 4.79 21.90 -0.13
C TYR A 336 4.10 23.25 -0.38
N THR A 337 2.89 23.20 -0.95
CA THR A 337 2.04 24.39 -1.05
C THR A 337 1.51 24.78 0.33
N ASP A 338 1.27 26.07 0.55
CA ASP A 338 0.65 26.55 1.79
C ASP A 338 -0.69 25.84 2.04
N GLY A 339 -1.50 25.61 0.99
CA GLY A 339 -2.77 24.90 1.09
C GLY A 339 -2.62 23.46 1.55
N TYR A 340 -1.53 22.75 1.20
CA TYR A 340 -1.28 21.37 1.65
C TYR A 340 -0.90 21.30 3.13
N LEU A 341 -0.20 22.30 3.64
CA LEU A 341 0.18 22.38 5.05
C LEU A 341 -0.94 22.92 5.95
N GLU A 342 -2.05 23.39 5.36
CA GLU A 342 -3.20 23.87 6.10
C GLU A 342 -4.10 22.72 6.54
N LEU A 343 -4.06 22.40 7.85
CA LEU A 343 -4.85 21.32 8.41
C LEU A 343 -6.30 21.74 8.69
N SER A 344 -7.21 20.79 8.59
CA SER A 344 -8.61 20.93 9.01
C SER A 344 -8.69 21.34 10.48
N GLY A 345 -9.65 22.19 10.82
CA GLY A 345 -9.93 22.57 12.22
C GLY A 345 -10.57 21.47 13.08
N SER A 346 -11.00 20.37 12.46
CA SER A 346 -11.61 19.21 13.13
C SER A 346 -11.07 17.92 12.52
N ALA A 347 -11.07 16.84 13.29
CA ALA A 347 -10.72 15.51 12.78
C ALA A 347 -11.64 15.10 11.63
N TYR A 348 -11.12 14.24 10.74
CA TYR A 348 -11.90 13.62 9.69
C TYR A 348 -13.00 12.75 10.30
N VAL A 349 -14.20 12.88 9.79
CA VAL A 349 -15.34 12.08 10.22
C VAL A 349 -15.62 11.05 9.15
N TYR A 350 -15.25 9.81 9.41
CA TYR A 350 -15.58 8.70 8.54
C TYR A 350 -17.06 8.35 8.66
N ASP A 351 -17.76 8.49 7.55
CA ASP A 351 -19.14 8.01 7.41
C ASP A 351 -19.13 6.73 6.57
N PRO A 352 -19.25 5.56 7.18
CA PRO A 352 -19.26 4.30 6.43
C PRO A 352 -20.46 4.20 5.46
N SER A 353 -21.50 5.01 5.64
CA SER A 353 -22.64 5.05 4.73
C SER A 353 -22.41 5.96 3.50
N ALA A 354 -21.58 7.00 3.65
CA ALA A 354 -21.20 7.90 2.55
C ALA A 354 -20.07 7.30 1.69
N ALA A 355 -19.23 6.44 2.25
CA ALA A 355 -18.12 5.74 1.56
C ALA A 355 -18.60 4.54 0.72
N GLN A 356 -19.90 4.30 0.64
CA GLN A 356 -20.49 3.23 -0.17
C GLN A 356 -20.70 3.73 -1.61
N PRO A 357 -19.83 3.39 -2.60
CA PRO A 357 -20.35 3.24 -3.94
C PRO A 357 -21.48 2.22 -3.80
N GLU A 358 -22.64 2.50 -4.37
CA GLU A 358 -23.75 1.54 -4.42
C GLU A 358 -23.19 0.22 -4.96
N ALA A 359 -22.81 -0.72 -4.08
CA ALA A 359 -22.29 -2.01 -4.50
C ALA A 359 -23.39 -2.68 -5.31
N ALA A 360 -23.27 -2.56 -6.63
CA ALA A 360 -24.25 -3.07 -7.60
C ALA A 360 -25.70 -2.63 -7.37
N GLY A 361 -25.92 -1.41 -6.82
CA GLY A 361 -27.25 -0.84 -6.56
C GLY A 361 -27.84 -1.17 -5.19
N PHE A 362 -27.04 -1.74 -4.28
CA PHE A 362 -27.45 -1.99 -2.89
C PHE A 362 -26.85 -0.96 -1.94
N THR A 363 -27.67 -0.45 -1.01
CA THR A 363 -27.27 0.60 -0.07
C THR A 363 -26.84 0.09 1.30
N ASP A 364 -26.88 -1.21 1.54
CA ASP A 364 -26.64 -1.86 2.83
C ASP A 364 -25.45 -2.83 2.83
N VAL A 365 -24.62 -2.82 1.77
CA VAL A 365 -23.45 -3.67 1.66
C VAL A 365 -22.25 -2.96 2.29
N PRO A 366 -21.68 -3.49 3.39
CA PRO A 366 -20.48 -2.89 3.96
C PRO A 366 -19.29 -3.09 3.03
N SER A 367 -18.32 -2.17 3.09
CA SER A 367 -17.16 -2.12 2.18
C SER A 367 -16.38 -3.45 2.11
N TRP A 368 -16.33 -4.21 3.19
CA TRP A 368 -15.67 -5.52 3.22
C TRP A 368 -16.39 -6.66 2.46
N PHE A 369 -17.59 -6.40 1.92
CA PHE A 369 -18.32 -7.32 1.04
C PHE A 369 -18.62 -6.73 -0.34
N GLU A 370 -18.20 -5.50 -0.64
CA GLU A 370 -18.52 -4.82 -1.90
C GLU A 370 -18.07 -5.59 -3.14
N THR A 371 -16.82 -6.05 -3.14
CA THR A 371 -16.24 -6.80 -4.26
C THR A 371 -16.98 -8.10 -4.49
N GLU A 372 -17.25 -8.85 -3.43
CA GLU A 372 -17.91 -10.14 -3.48
C GLU A 372 -19.38 -10.00 -3.89
N VAL A 373 -20.06 -8.97 -3.39
CA VAL A 373 -21.45 -8.71 -3.74
C VAL A 373 -21.58 -8.15 -5.17
N ALA A 374 -20.68 -7.25 -5.58
CA ALA A 374 -20.63 -6.73 -6.95
C ALA A 374 -20.42 -7.87 -7.96
N TRP A 375 -19.48 -8.77 -7.69
CA TRP A 375 -19.27 -9.99 -8.46
C TRP A 375 -20.52 -10.88 -8.50
N ALA A 376 -21.16 -11.09 -7.36
CA ALA A 376 -22.36 -11.92 -7.28
C ALA A 376 -23.54 -11.33 -8.09
N VAL A 377 -23.61 -10.00 -8.20
CA VAL A 377 -24.60 -9.32 -9.07
C VAL A 377 -24.20 -9.43 -10.53
N GLU A 378 -22.93 -9.17 -10.88
CA GLU A 378 -22.42 -9.32 -12.25
C GLU A 378 -22.68 -10.73 -12.80
N LYS A 379 -22.38 -11.75 -12.00
CA LYS A 379 -22.64 -13.18 -12.32
C LYS A 379 -24.11 -13.57 -12.19
N LYS A 380 -24.99 -12.64 -11.85
CA LYS A 380 -26.43 -12.88 -11.65
C LYS A 380 -26.74 -13.94 -10.59
N ILE A 381 -25.85 -14.08 -9.62
CA ILE A 381 -26.02 -14.98 -8.46
C ILE A 381 -27.07 -14.41 -7.51
N THR A 382 -27.07 -13.09 -7.33
CA THR A 382 -28.06 -12.36 -6.54
C THR A 382 -28.60 -11.14 -7.28
N ASN A 383 -29.81 -10.73 -6.93
CA ASN A 383 -30.43 -9.47 -7.33
C ASN A 383 -31.01 -8.72 -6.10
N GLY A 384 -30.52 -9.05 -4.90
CA GLY A 384 -30.95 -8.43 -3.65
C GLY A 384 -31.68 -9.40 -2.71
N TYR A 385 -32.35 -8.82 -1.72
CA TYR A 385 -33.07 -9.55 -0.68
C TYR A 385 -34.54 -9.09 -0.61
N GLY A 386 -35.46 -10.04 -0.71
CA GLY A 386 -36.90 -9.76 -0.59
C GLY A 386 -37.48 -8.83 -1.62
N GLY A 387 -36.81 -8.64 -2.77
CA GLY A 387 -37.25 -7.69 -3.82
C GLY A 387 -37.00 -6.21 -3.48
N SER A 388 -36.20 -5.94 -2.47
CA SER A 388 -35.77 -4.60 -2.05
C SER A 388 -34.45 -4.18 -2.70
N ALA A 389 -34.08 -2.89 -2.56
CA ALA A 389 -32.77 -2.37 -2.91
C ALA A 389 -31.67 -2.71 -1.87
N ALA A 390 -31.87 -3.76 -1.05
CA ALA A 390 -30.95 -4.24 -0.05
C ALA A 390 -30.39 -5.61 -0.43
N PHE A 391 -29.13 -5.86 -0.09
CA PHE A 391 -28.50 -7.18 -0.15
C PHE A 391 -28.71 -7.97 1.13
N ALA A 392 -28.83 -7.28 2.27
CA ALA A 392 -28.97 -7.83 3.62
C ALA A 392 -27.77 -8.72 4.04
N PRO A 393 -26.52 -8.21 4.02
CA PRO A 393 -25.30 -8.99 4.23
C PRO A 393 -25.23 -9.67 5.59
N ASN A 394 -25.85 -9.08 6.62
CA ASN A 394 -25.83 -9.57 8.00
C ASN A 394 -26.97 -10.58 8.32
N VAL A 395 -27.88 -10.82 7.38
CA VAL A 395 -28.95 -11.80 7.58
C VAL A 395 -28.38 -13.21 7.49
N GLN A 396 -28.76 -14.08 8.44
CA GLN A 396 -28.38 -15.48 8.44
C GLN A 396 -28.92 -16.17 7.18
N CYS A 397 -28.09 -17.03 6.58
CA CYS A 397 -28.38 -17.66 5.31
C CYS A 397 -28.98 -19.07 5.50
N PRO A 398 -30.24 -19.33 5.11
CA PRO A 398 -30.78 -20.69 5.07
C PRO A 398 -30.08 -21.54 4.00
N HIS A 399 -30.13 -22.86 4.15
CA HIS A 399 -29.59 -23.81 3.18
C HIS A 399 -30.14 -23.60 1.77
N THR A 400 -31.43 -23.31 1.63
CA THR A 400 -32.05 -23.03 0.33
C THR A 400 -31.45 -21.81 -0.40
N GLN A 401 -30.96 -20.83 0.35
CA GLN A 401 -30.33 -19.65 -0.26
C GLN A 401 -28.92 -19.94 -0.75
N ILE A 402 -28.06 -20.61 0.03
CA ILE A 402 -26.72 -20.96 -0.45
C ILE A 402 -26.78 -21.90 -1.64
N LEU A 403 -27.66 -22.90 -1.62
CA LEU A 403 -27.86 -23.79 -2.77
C LEU A 403 -28.31 -23.03 -4.02
N THR A 404 -29.16 -22.00 -3.85
CA THR A 404 -29.56 -21.14 -4.96
C THR A 404 -28.41 -20.30 -5.47
N PHE A 405 -27.54 -19.78 -4.61
CA PHE A 405 -26.35 -19.03 -5.02
C PHE A 405 -25.36 -19.93 -5.77
N LEU A 406 -25.11 -21.13 -5.27
CA LEU A 406 -24.26 -22.14 -5.93
C LEU A 406 -24.80 -22.54 -7.31
N TRP A 407 -26.09 -22.88 -7.38
CA TRP A 407 -26.75 -23.23 -8.64
C TRP A 407 -26.63 -22.12 -9.69
N ARG A 408 -26.76 -20.88 -9.25
CA ARG A 408 -26.61 -19.72 -10.14
C ARG A 408 -25.15 -19.49 -10.51
N ALA A 409 -24.19 -19.71 -9.60
CA ALA A 409 -22.77 -19.63 -9.88
C ALA A 409 -22.30 -20.72 -10.87
N ALA A 410 -22.98 -21.87 -10.89
CA ALA A 410 -22.81 -22.96 -11.85
C ALA A 410 -23.58 -22.78 -13.17
N ASP A 411 -24.02 -21.55 -13.50
CA ASP A 411 -24.80 -21.23 -14.71
C ASP A 411 -26.17 -21.91 -14.81
N ARG A 412 -26.80 -22.19 -13.68
CA ARG A 412 -28.19 -22.70 -13.58
C ARG A 412 -28.42 -24.00 -14.37
N PRO A 413 -27.65 -25.07 -14.10
CA PRO A 413 -27.85 -26.35 -14.80
C PRO A 413 -29.27 -26.89 -14.50
N ALA A 414 -29.93 -27.38 -15.53
CA ALA A 414 -31.25 -28.00 -15.38
C ALA A 414 -31.11 -29.34 -14.65
N ALA A 415 -31.91 -29.57 -13.61
CA ALA A 415 -32.02 -30.86 -12.96
C ALA A 415 -32.98 -31.78 -13.71
N THR A 416 -32.63 -33.06 -13.78
CA THR A 416 -33.46 -34.11 -14.38
C THR A 416 -34.26 -34.88 -13.32
N ALA A 417 -33.83 -34.82 -12.06
CA ALA A 417 -34.50 -35.44 -10.92
C ALA A 417 -35.21 -34.38 -10.06
N GLU A 418 -36.37 -34.75 -9.52
CA GLU A 418 -37.04 -33.96 -8.48
C GLU A 418 -36.54 -34.40 -7.09
N ALA A 419 -36.10 -33.45 -6.27
CA ALA A 419 -35.80 -33.71 -4.86
C ALA A 419 -37.06 -34.00 -4.07
N PRO A 420 -37.00 -34.84 -3.01
CA PRO A 420 -38.18 -35.16 -2.19
C PRO A 420 -38.70 -34.00 -1.34
N PHE A 421 -38.05 -32.84 -1.42
CA PHE A 421 -38.34 -31.65 -0.63
C PHE A 421 -39.20 -30.66 -1.41
N ARG A 422 -40.19 -30.05 -0.75
CA ARG A 422 -41.00 -28.96 -1.30
C ARG A 422 -40.59 -27.64 -0.66
N VAL A 423 -40.02 -26.78 -1.45
CA VAL A 423 -39.58 -25.43 -1.05
C VAL A 423 -40.32 -24.36 -1.88
N GLY A 424 -40.06 -23.10 -1.57
CA GLY A 424 -40.62 -22.02 -2.39
C GLY A 424 -40.17 -22.14 -3.85
N THR A 425 -41.03 -21.75 -4.80
CA THR A 425 -40.80 -21.92 -6.25
C THR A 425 -39.51 -21.32 -6.74
N SER A 426 -39.03 -20.25 -6.09
CA SER A 426 -37.72 -19.61 -6.40
C SER A 426 -36.50 -20.43 -6.01
N TYR A 427 -36.65 -21.46 -5.20
CA TYR A 427 -35.57 -22.31 -4.70
C TYR A 427 -35.62 -23.74 -5.25
N GLN A 428 -36.78 -24.18 -5.79
CA GLN A 428 -37.02 -25.60 -6.12
C GLN A 428 -36.02 -26.14 -7.15
N GLU A 429 -35.71 -25.38 -8.21
CA GLU A 429 -34.73 -25.80 -9.23
C GLU A 429 -33.32 -25.98 -8.66
N ALA A 430 -32.91 -25.08 -7.77
CA ALA A 430 -31.61 -25.17 -7.10
C ALA A 430 -31.54 -26.37 -6.15
N VAL A 431 -32.62 -26.66 -5.43
CA VAL A 431 -32.72 -27.82 -4.52
C VAL A 431 -32.75 -29.12 -5.32
N ASN A 432 -33.47 -29.20 -6.44
CA ASN A 432 -33.46 -30.35 -7.34
C ASN A 432 -32.06 -30.63 -7.88
N TRP A 433 -31.35 -29.58 -8.37
CA TRP A 433 -29.97 -29.70 -8.84
C TRP A 433 -29.02 -30.16 -7.74
N ALA A 434 -29.14 -29.57 -6.55
CA ALA A 434 -28.27 -29.93 -5.41
C ALA A 434 -28.46 -31.39 -4.98
N TYR A 435 -29.69 -31.89 -5.02
CA TYR A 435 -30.02 -33.29 -4.74
C TYR A 435 -29.45 -34.21 -5.82
N GLU A 436 -29.68 -33.93 -7.09
CA GLU A 436 -29.13 -34.67 -8.23
C GLU A 436 -27.60 -34.72 -8.23
N LYS A 437 -26.95 -33.58 -7.89
CA LYS A 437 -25.51 -33.45 -7.79
C LYS A 437 -24.91 -34.11 -6.53
N GLY A 438 -25.74 -34.54 -5.58
CA GLY A 438 -25.31 -35.14 -4.32
C GLY A 438 -24.76 -34.16 -3.30
N LEU A 439 -25.08 -32.85 -3.43
CA LEU A 439 -24.72 -31.83 -2.43
C LEU A 439 -25.52 -32.07 -1.14
N ILE A 440 -26.76 -32.50 -1.29
CA ILE A 440 -27.71 -32.81 -0.23
C ILE A 440 -28.28 -34.23 -0.39
N ASP A 441 -28.76 -34.83 0.68
CA ASP A 441 -29.36 -36.16 0.73
C ASP A 441 -30.75 -36.11 1.39
N ASP A 442 -31.35 -37.30 1.64
CA ASP A 442 -32.70 -37.41 2.20
C ASP A 442 -32.84 -36.86 3.63
N SER A 443 -31.73 -36.52 4.30
CA SER A 443 -31.73 -35.89 5.63
C SER A 443 -31.77 -34.37 5.60
N PHE A 444 -31.77 -33.78 4.41
CA PHE A 444 -31.72 -32.31 4.21
C PHE A 444 -32.94 -31.63 4.83
N ASP A 445 -32.67 -30.59 5.64
CA ASP A 445 -33.70 -29.70 6.18
C ASP A 445 -33.60 -28.33 5.43
N PRO A 446 -34.61 -28.03 4.58
CA PRO A 446 -34.61 -26.79 3.79
C PRO A 446 -34.77 -25.52 4.63
N ASP A 447 -35.31 -25.61 5.85
CA ASP A 447 -35.55 -24.47 6.74
C ASP A 447 -34.38 -24.22 7.71
N ALA A 448 -33.43 -25.14 7.81
CA ALA A 448 -32.25 -25.01 8.66
C ALA A 448 -31.31 -23.90 8.14
N LEU A 449 -30.59 -23.28 9.08
CA LEU A 449 -29.58 -22.26 8.77
C LEU A 449 -28.25 -22.92 8.40
N CYS A 450 -27.61 -22.43 7.37
CA CYS A 450 -26.35 -22.93 6.85
C CYS A 450 -25.18 -22.59 7.78
N THR A 451 -24.49 -23.58 8.30
CA THR A 451 -23.28 -23.43 9.09
C THR A 451 -22.05 -23.21 8.20
N ARG A 452 -20.92 -22.86 8.79
CA ARG A 452 -19.65 -22.71 8.05
C ARG A 452 -19.16 -24.03 7.48
N ALA A 453 -19.35 -25.14 8.22
CA ALA A 453 -19.05 -26.48 7.72
C ALA A 453 -19.93 -26.86 6.52
N ASP A 454 -21.23 -26.55 6.57
CA ASP A 454 -22.15 -26.78 5.45
C ASP A 454 -21.74 -25.96 4.23
N ALA A 455 -21.45 -24.68 4.43
CA ALA A 455 -21.10 -23.75 3.36
C ALA A 455 -19.88 -24.22 2.55
N VAL A 456 -18.77 -24.54 3.24
CA VAL A 456 -17.56 -25.01 2.55
C VAL A 456 -17.77 -26.39 1.92
N SER A 457 -18.56 -27.27 2.57
CA SER A 457 -18.87 -28.59 2.03
C SER A 457 -19.70 -28.52 0.75
N TYR A 458 -20.73 -27.68 0.71
CA TYR A 458 -21.53 -27.49 -0.49
C TYR A 458 -20.72 -26.91 -1.65
N ILE A 459 -19.86 -25.92 -1.38
CA ILE A 459 -19.00 -25.32 -2.41
C ILE A 459 -18.01 -26.36 -2.92
N TRP A 460 -17.34 -27.10 -2.04
CA TRP A 460 -16.37 -28.13 -2.35
C TRP A 460 -16.97 -29.26 -3.21
N ARG A 461 -18.15 -29.76 -2.80
CA ARG A 461 -18.89 -30.79 -3.58
C ARG A 461 -19.37 -30.26 -4.92
N ALA A 462 -19.82 -29.02 -5.00
CA ALA A 462 -20.23 -28.40 -6.27
C ALA A 462 -19.09 -28.29 -7.28
N LEU A 463 -17.84 -28.25 -6.79
CA LEU A 463 -16.60 -28.24 -7.58
C LEU A 463 -15.97 -29.64 -7.75
N ASP A 464 -16.75 -30.71 -7.56
CA ASP A 464 -16.33 -32.11 -7.73
C ASP A 464 -15.26 -32.57 -6.73
N GLU A 465 -15.33 -32.08 -5.48
CA GLU A 465 -14.53 -32.53 -4.34
C GLU A 465 -13.01 -32.54 -4.58
N PRO A 466 -12.40 -31.41 -4.98
CA PRO A 466 -10.97 -31.36 -5.26
C PRO A 466 -10.14 -31.69 -4.01
N GLU A 467 -9.11 -32.53 -4.18
CA GLU A 467 -8.22 -32.92 -3.10
C GLU A 467 -7.35 -31.72 -2.65
N ALA A 468 -7.14 -31.57 -1.35
CA ALA A 468 -6.16 -30.65 -0.78
C ALA A 468 -4.80 -31.34 -0.65
N SER A 469 -3.72 -30.61 -0.88
CA SER A 469 -2.35 -31.14 -0.75
C SER A 469 -1.94 -31.35 0.72
N GLU A 470 -2.52 -30.57 1.63
CA GLU A 470 -2.26 -30.63 3.08
C GLU A 470 -3.57 -30.54 3.87
N SER A 471 -3.59 -31.19 5.04
CA SER A 471 -4.73 -31.09 5.97
C SER A 471 -4.67 -29.75 6.72
N ALA A 472 -5.80 -29.06 6.79
CA ALA A 472 -5.91 -27.86 7.62
C ALA A 472 -5.79 -28.21 9.11
N SER A 473 -5.11 -27.35 9.87
CA SER A 473 -4.88 -27.52 11.30
C SER A 473 -5.68 -26.47 12.06
N PHE A 474 -6.94 -26.80 12.40
CA PHE A 474 -7.77 -26.02 13.32
C PHE A 474 -8.04 -26.83 14.58
N SER A 475 -8.03 -26.16 15.73
CA SER A 475 -8.23 -26.82 17.03
C SER A 475 -9.65 -27.37 17.25
N ASP A 476 -10.61 -26.96 16.42
CA ASP A 476 -12.03 -27.32 16.47
C ASP A 476 -12.50 -28.14 15.25
N VAL A 477 -11.57 -28.71 14.47
CA VAL A 477 -11.85 -29.60 13.33
C VAL A 477 -11.05 -30.87 13.47
N ASP A 478 -11.73 -31.94 13.87
CA ASP A 478 -11.12 -33.26 13.94
C ASP A 478 -10.90 -33.82 12.53
N ALA A 479 -9.82 -34.62 12.36
CA ALA A 479 -9.44 -35.14 11.05
C ALA A 479 -10.44 -36.18 10.47
N ASP A 480 -11.30 -36.75 11.30
CA ASP A 480 -12.28 -37.79 10.95
C ASP A 480 -13.70 -37.27 10.71
N VAL A 481 -13.92 -35.93 10.85
CA VAL A 481 -15.24 -35.38 10.53
C VAL A 481 -15.47 -35.30 9.01
N SER A 482 -16.72 -35.45 8.60
CA SER A 482 -17.10 -35.56 7.19
C SER A 482 -16.75 -34.33 6.34
N TYR A 483 -16.55 -33.15 6.96
CA TYR A 483 -16.21 -31.90 6.30
C TYR A 483 -14.72 -31.55 6.38
N ALA A 484 -13.85 -32.40 6.98
CA ALA A 484 -12.43 -32.10 7.14
C ALA A 484 -11.71 -31.86 5.79
N GLY A 485 -12.05 -32.65 4.76
CA GLY A 485 -11.52 -32.48 3.40
C GLY A 485 -11.94 -31.18 2.77
N ALA A 486 -13.20 -30.77 2.93
CA ALA A 486 -13.72 -29.50 2.44
C ALA A 486 -13.06 -28.30 3.13
N VAL A 487 -12.81 -28.39 4.44
CA VAL A 487 -12.11 -27.35 5.21
C VAL A 487 -10.66 -27.23 4.75
N SER A 488 -9.96 -28.35 4.55
CA SER A 488 -8.57 -28.37 4.07
C SER A 488 -8.44 -27.72 2.68
N TRP A 489 -9.32 -28.10 1.75
CA TRP A 489 -9.40 -27.48 0.44
C TRP A 489 -9.72 -25.98 0.52
N ALA A 490 -10.67 -25.59 1.38
CA ALA A 490 -11.06 -24.20 1.50
C ALA A 490 -9.93 -23.30 2.06
N VAL A 491 -9.05 -23.85 2.90
CA VAL A 491 -7.84 -23.16 3.37
C VAL A 491 -6.81 -23.05 2.25
N GLU A 492 -6.51 -24.15 1.56
CA GLU A 492 -5.54 -24.17 0.46
C GLU A 492 -5.93 -23.20 -0.68
N LYS A 493 -7.22 -23.13 -1.00
CA LYS A 493 -7.76 -22.20 -2.01
C LYS A 493 -7.96 -20.77 -1.51
N GLY A 494 -7.70 -20.51 -0.22
CA GLY A 494 -7.89 -19.18 0.34
C GLY A 494 -9.37 -18.78 0.50
N VAL A 495 -10.31 -19.72 0.40
CA VAL A 495 -11.75 -19.48 0.64
C VAL A 495 -11.97 -19.05 2.08
N THR A 496 -11.23 -19.67 3.02
CA THR A 496 -11.20 -19.30 4.44
C THR A 496 -9.79 -19.38 5.01
N ARG A 497 -9.55 -18.61 6.10
CA ARG A 497 -8.32 -18.68 6.92
C ARG A 497 -8.65 -18.97 8.39
N GLY A 498 -9.83 -19.52 8.67
CA GLY A 498 -10.34 -19.69 10.02
C GLY A 498 -11.34 -18.60 10.41
N TYR A 499 -11.57 -18.43 11.70
CA TYR A 499 -12.52 -17.47 12.25
C TYR A 499 -11.86 -16.54 13.27
N GLY A 500 -12.08 -15.23 13.13
CA GLY A 500 -11.64 -14.24 14.10
C GLY A 500 -10.13 -14.09 14.28
N GLY A 501 -9.30 -14.59 13.35
CA GLY A 501 -7.84 -14.58 13.47
C GLY A 501 -7.29 -15.59 14.48
N SER A 502 -8.12 -16.53 14.94
CA SER A 502 -7.75 -17.61 15.86
C SER A 502 -7.38 -18.90 15.09
N ASP A 503 -6.93 -19.93 15.84
CA ASP A 503 -6.68 -21.28 15.36
C ASP A 503 -7.96 -22.14 15.21
N THR A 504 -9.15 -21.49 15.15
CA THR A 504 -10.44 -22.15 15.00
C THR A 504 -11.07 -21.89 13.64
N PHE A 505 -11.81 -22.87 13.14
CA PHE A 505 -12.65 -22.75 11.95
C PHE A 505 -14.08 -22.31 12.27
N ALA A 506 -14.58 -22.61 13.47
CA ALA A 506 -15.95 -22.43 13.94
C ALA A 506 -17.00 -23.14 13.05
N PRO A 507 -16.93 -24.48 12.93
CA PRO A 507 -17.76 -25.28 11.99
C PRO A 507 -19.25 -25.07 12.16
N ASP A 508 -19.74 -25.00 13.39
CA ASP A 508 -21.17 -24.89 13.73
C ASP A 508 -21.74 -23.48 13.69
N ARG A 509 -20.87 -22.49 13.42
CA ARG A 509 -21.31 -21.09 13.34
C ARG A 509 -22.12 -20.87 12.07
N VAL A 510 -23.32 -20.33 12.22
CA VAL A 510 -24.20 -19.97 11.09
C VAL A 510 -23.59 -18.86 10.27
N CYS A 511 -23.57 -19.03 8.95
CA CYS A 511 -23.12 -18.03 8.00
C CYS A 511 -24.17 -16.96 7.71
N THR A 512 -23.71 -15.74 7.49
CA THR A 512 -24.52 -14.67 6.93
C THR A 512 -24.45 -14.68 5.40
N ARG A 513 -25.37 -13.95 4.75
CA ARG A 513 -25.41 -13.82 3.29
C ARG A 513 -24.14 -13.18 2.72
N GLY A 514 -23.54 -12.22 3.44
CA GLY A 514 -22.26 -11.59 3.08
C GLY A 514 -21.11 -12.58 3.12
N GLU A 515 -21.04 -13.42 4.17
CA GLU A 515 -20.02 -14.47 4.30
C GLU A 515 -20.15 -15.53 3.21
N ILE A 516 -21.37 -15.92 2.84
CA ILE A 516 -21.60 -16.85 1.72
C ILE A 516 -21.15 -16.23 0.39
N ALA A 517 -21.45 -14.97 0.12
CA ALA A 517 -20.98 -14.27 -1.08
C ALA A 517 -19.45 -14.25 -1.13
N ALA A 518 -18.79 -14.00 0.01
CA ALA A 518 -17.33 -14.01 0.12
C ALA A 518 -16.72 -15.39 -0.12
N PHE A 519 -17.30 -16.44 0.42
CA PHE A 519 -16.83 -17.82 0.18
C PHE A 519 -16.98 -18.21 -1.29
N LEU A 520 -18.09 -17.89 -1.92
CA LEU A 520 -18.31 -18.15 -3.34
C LEU A 520 -17.35 -17.37 -4.23
N TYR A 521 -17.18 -16.07 -3.97
CA TYR A 521 -16.23 -15.25 -4.71
C TYR A 521 -14.83 -15.89 -4.70
N ARG A 522 -14.31 -16.21 -3.52
CA ARG A 522 -12.96 -16.79 -3.35
C ARG A 522 -12.81 -18.19 -3.92
N ALA A 523 -13.90 -18.96 -3.96
CA ALA A 523 -13.89 -20.31 -4.52
C ALA A 523 -13.87 -20.32 -6.05
N TYR A 524 -14.43 -19.29 -6.68
CA TYR A 524 -14.56 -19.17 -8.14
C TYR A 524 -13.52 -18.19 -8.76
N HIS A 525 -12.63 -17.62 -7.95
CA HIS A 525 -11.48 -16.80 -8.35
C HIS A 525 -10.17 -17.40 -7.93
#